data_c556d17bf62bd4b8a52811ce189fe4eb
#
_entry.id   c556d17bf62bd4b8a52811ce189fe4eb
#
_cell.length_a   1.000
_cell.length_b   1.000
_cell.length_c   1.000
_cell.angle_alpha   90.00
_cell.angle_beta   90.00
_cell.angle_gamma   90.00
#
_symmetry.space_group_name_H-M   'P 1'
#
loop_
_entity.id
_entity.type
_entity.pdbx_description
1 polymer ?
#
loop_
_entity_poly.entity_id
_entity_poly.type
_entity_poly.pdbx_seq_one_letter_code
_entity_poly.pdbx_strand_id
1 'polypeptide(L)'
;MKLLLHACCGPCSLEPTRLLKAAGHDIAIYYANSNIHPAEEYEHRLATLRAWAADAGFEVLEGPYNPATWEACAGRIGDAAIAEVEQARAKADAEGECAGEREGEIDSPSEASSNRSKTVTDTNHGASAPASALLSASTANSAAPRAAVLSVDPARREARCRACYRLRLEETERVAAERGFEGIGTTLSVSPYQYTQVIREEVERAAAQAGIAPVFEDFRPYYDEATRESRELGMYRQNFCGCRISDLEAAAERAERKEQRAAAKAAERAAHADERAAEEAARAAHKAERAAYDKKQARKRAIQKALREQGK
;
A
#
# COMPACT_ATOMS: atom_id res chain seq x y z
N MET A 1 2.41 36.61 -19.21
CA MET A 1 1.70 35.96 -20.32
C MET A 1 0.45 35.26 -19.82
N LYS A 2 -0.55 35.12 -20.69
CA LYS A 2 -1.77 34.37 -20.40
C LYS A 2 -1.48 32.85 -20.47
N LEU A 3 -1.52 32.16 -19.33
CA LEU A 3 -1.07 30.78 -19.17
C LEU A 3 -2.23 29.85 -18.85
N LEU A 4 -2.39 28.75 -19.60
CA LEU A 4 -3.28 27.65 -19.24
C LEU A 4 -2.49 26.59 -18.47
N LEU A 5 -2.78 26.43 -17.17
CA LEU A 5 -2.09 25.53 -16.29
C LEU A 5 -2.90 24.24 -16.07
N HIS A 6 -2.45 23.14 -16.67
CA HIS A 6 -3.05 21.84 -16.42
C HIS A 6 -2.89 21.43 -14.96
N ALA A 7 -3.98 21.04 -14.28
CA ALA A 7 -3.98 20.61 -12.88
C ALA A 7 -4.61 19.23 -12.70
N CYS A 8 -4.02 18.40 -11.86
CA CYS A 8 -4.53 17.07 -11.52
C CYS A 8 -5.35 17.03 -10.22
N CYS A 9 -5.21 18.02 -9.35
CA CYS A 9 -5.90 18.12 -8.05
C CYS A 9 -5.60 19.45 -7.37
N GLY A 10 -6.38 19.79 -6.33
CA GLY A 10 -6.18 21.01 -5.53
C GLY A 10 -4.80 21.08 -4.87
N PRO A 11 -4.38 20.08 -4.07
CA PRO A 11 -3.08 20.11 -3.38
C PRO A 11 -1.88 20.36 -4.29
N CYS A 12 -1.89 19.78 -5.50
CA CYS A 12 -0.79 19.97 -6.46
C CYS A 12 -0.79 21.36 -7.11
N SER A 13 -1.86 22.14 -6.96
CA SER A 13 -2.00 23.46 -7.58
C SER A 13 -1.48 24.60 -6.71
N LEU A 14 -1.33 24.40 -5.40
CA LEU A 14 -0.97 25.44 -4.43
C LEU A 14 0.33 26.17 -4.81
N GLU A 15 1.45 25.48 -4.76
CA GLU A 15 2.76 26.05 -5.00
C GLU A 15 3.00 26.47 -6.48
N PRO A 16 2.62 25.66 -7.50
CA PRO A 16 2.77 26.09 -8.88
C PRO A 16 2.04 27.38 -9.21
N THR A 17 0.79 27.54 -8.77
CA THR A 17 0.03 28.77 -9.04
C THR A 17 0.65 29.96 -8.30
N ARG A 18 1.08 29.79 -7.05
CA ARG A 18 1.75 30.84 -6.28
C ARG A 18 3.03 31.32 -6.97
N LEU A 19 3.88 30.38 -7.39
CA LEU A 19 5.17 30.68 -8.03
C LEU A 19 5.00 31.31 -9.42
N LEU A 20 4.14 30.72 -10.26
CA LEU A 20 3.91 31.22 -11.61
C LEU A 20 3.19 32.60 -11.59
N LYS A 21 2.29 32.84 -10.65
CA LYS A 21 1.67 34.16 -10.45
C LYS A 21 2.71 35.20 -10.01
N ALA A 22 3.62 34.81 -9.11
CA ALA A 22 4.74 35.67 -8.70
C ALA A 22 5.71 35.98 -9.87
N ALA A 23 5.85 35.05 -10.81
CA ALA A 23 6.60 35.25 -12.05
C ALA A 23 5.86 36.11 -13.09
N GLY A 24 4.66 36.62 -12.80
CA GLY A 24 3.91 37.54 -13.66
C GLY A 24 3.05 36.86 -14.71
N HIS A 25 2.68 35.59 -14.53
CA HIS A 25 1.72 34.90 -15.38
C HIS A 25 0.29 35.21 -14.97
N ASP A 26 -0.59 35.38 -15.96
CA ASP A 26 -2.05 35.39 -15.79
C ASP A 26 -2.57 33.98 -16.03
N ILE A 27 -3.04 33.31 -14.95
CA ILE A 27 -3.24 31.88 -14.91
C ILE A 27 -4.73 31.53 -14.91
N ALA A 28 -5.17 30.72 -15.89
CA ALA A 28 -6.36 29.90 -15.78
C ALA A 28 -5.95 28.42 -15.55
N ILE A 29 -6.68 27.73 -14.68
CA ILE A 29 -6.44 26.33 -14.38
C ILE A 29 -7.28 25.46 -15.30
N TYR A 30 -6.68 24.43 -15.88
CA TYR A 30 -7.38 23.46 -16.72
C TYR A 30 -7.38 22.08 -16.10
N TYR A 31 -8.58 21.56 -15.84
CA TYR A 31 -8.76 20.22 -15.27
C TYR A 31 -9.17 19.22 -16.35
N ALA A 32 -8.18 18.49 -16.89
CA ALA A 32 -8.34 17.49 -17.95
C ALA A 32 -7.73 16.16 -17.51
N ASN A 33 -8.52 15.30 -16.87
CA ASN A 33 -8.03 14.15 -16.13
C ASN A 33 -8.81 12.85 -16.41
N SER A 34 -8.96 12.48 -17.68
CA SER A 34 -9.60 11.22 -18.10
C SER A 34 -8.91 9.94 -17.57
N ASN A 35 -7.75 10.07 -16.95
CA ASN A 35 -7.04 8.98 -16.30
C ASN A 35 -7.58 8.63 -14.89
N ILE A 36 -8.35 9.52 -14.27
CA ILE A 36 -8.77 9.32 -12.88
C ILE A 36 -9.92 8.33 -12.82
N HIS A 37 -9.75 7.30 -11.99
CA HIS A 37 -10.72 6.26 -11.70
C HIS A 37 -10.82 6.03 -10.19
N PRO A 38 -12.00 5.67 -9.70
CA PRO A 38 -13.30 5.70 -10.36
C PRO A 38 -13.81 7.14 -10.57
N ALA A 39 -15.00 7.31 -11.13
CA ALA A 39 -15.57 8.64 -11.40
C ALA A 39 -15.74 9.48 -10.12
N GLU A 40 -16.06 8.85 -9.01
CA GLU A 40 -16.18 9.49 -7.70
C GLU A 40 -14.87 10.14 -7.25
N GLU A 41 -13.72 9.51 -7.56
CA GLU A 41 -12.40 10.09 -7.29
C GLU A 41 -12.11 11.31 -8.17
N TYR A 42 -12.54 11.28 -9.45
CA TYR A 42 -12.47 12.43 -10.33
C TYR A 42 -13.25 13.62 -9.76
N GLU A 43 -14.49 13.38 -9.35
CA GLU A 43 -15.36 14.42 -8.76
C GLU A 43 -14.80 14.96 -7.44
N HIS A 44 -14.28 14.13 -6.55
CA HIS A 44 -13.67 14.59 -5.29
C HIS A 44 -12.49 15.52 -5.53
N ARG A 45 -11.62 15.20 -6.50
CA ARG A 45 -10.46 16.05 -6.83
C ARG A 45 -10.88 17.36 -7.46
N LEU A 46 -11.86 17.30 -8.37
CA LEU A 46 -12.41 18.48 -9.02
C LEU A 46 -13.09 19.41 -8.03
N ALA A 47 -13.94 18.88 -7.16
CA ALA A 47 -14.63 19.66 -6.13
C ALA A 47 -13.62 20.37 -5.20
N THR A 48 -12.58 19.66 -4.76
CA THR A 48 -11.52 20.25 -3.93
C THR A 48 -10.76 21.35 -4.67
N LEU A 49 -10.42 21.13 -5.94
CA LEU A 49 -9.74 22.13 -6.76
C LEU A 49 -10.60 23.38 -6.97
N ARG A 50 -11.87 23.21 -7.31
CA ARG A 50 -12.82 24.31 -7.52
C ARG A 50 -13.03 25.16 -6.27
N ALA A 51 -13.24 24.52 -5.12
CA ALA A 51 -13.43 25.21 -3.85
C ALA A 51 -12.22 26.12 -3.54
N TRP A 52 -11.04 25.57 -3.59
CA TRP A 52 -9.82 26.33 -3.35
C TRP A 52 -9.58 27.43 -4.40
N ALA A 53 -9.75 27.10 -5.68
CA ALA A 53 -9.48 28.06 -6.78
C ALA A 53 -10.41 29.26 -6.71
N ALA A 54 -11.67 29.06 -6.30
CA ALA A 54 -12.63 30.16 -6.09
C ALA A 54 -12.16 31.13 -4.99
N ASP A 55 -11.68 30.60 -3.86
CA ASP A 55 -11.15 31.41 -2.77
C ASP A 55 -9.83 32.11 -3.14
N ALA A 56 -8.98 31.46 -3.94
CA ALA A 56 -7.70 32.00 -4.42
C ALA A 56 -7.82 32.93 -5.65
N GLY A 57 -9.02 33.05 -6.23
CA GLY A 57 -9.32 33.92 -7.37
C GLY A 57 -8.76 33.40 -8.71
N PHE A 58 -8.75 32.08 -8.91
CA PHE A 58 -8.38 31.45 -10.18
C PHE A 58 -9.62 30.94 -10.94
N GLU A 59 -9.63 31.16 -12.24
CA GLU A 59 -10.60 30.52 -13.14
C GLU A 59 -10.24 29.04 -13.31
N VAL A 60 -11.24 28.14 -13.19
CA VAL A 60 -11.09 26.71 -13.47
C VAL A 60 -11.91 26.36 -14.71
N LEU A 61 -11.23 25.95 -15.75
CA LEU A 61 -11.81 25.38 -16.95
C LEU A 61 -11.77 23.87 -16.85
N GLU A 62 -12.86 23.21 -17.20
CA GLU A 62 -12.99 21.76 -17.14
C GLU A 62 -12.98 21.16 -18.54
N GLY A 63 -12.11 20.17 -18.74
CA GLY A 63 -12.07 19.36 -19.93
C GLY A 63 -13.05 18.18 -19.88
N PRO A 64 -13.23 17.48 -21.01
CA PRO A 64 -14.09 16.30 -21.04
C PRO A 64 -13.52 15.19 -20.15
N TYR A 65 -14.40 14.56 -19.36
CA TYR A 65 -14.08 13.33 -18.66
C TYR A 65 -14.46 12.13 -19.52
N ASN A 66 -13.46 11.54 -20.18
CA ASN A 66 -13.67 10.37 -21.04
C ASN A 66 -12.62 9.28 -20.72
N PRO A 67 -12.86 8.43 -19.70
CA PRO A 67 -11.94 7.34 -19.34
C PRO A 67 -11.61 6.39 -20.49
N ALA A 68 -12.53 6.20 -21.47
CA ALA A 68 -12.26 5.31 -22.59
C ALA A 68 -11.09 5.77 -23.47
N THR A 69 -10.84 7.06 -23.59
CA THR A 69 -9.67 7.58 -24.31
C THR A 69 -8.38 7.23 -23.62
N TRP A 70 -8.34 7.29 -22.27
CA TRP A 70 -7.19 6.87 -21.49
C TRP A 70 -6.97 5.36 -21.58
N GLU A 71 -8.04 4.55 -21.50
CA GLU A 71 -7.96 3.10 -21.63
C GLU A 71 -7.41 2.68 -23.01
N ALA A 72 -7.81 3.37 -24.06
CA ALA A 72 -7.37 3.06 -25.43
C ALA A 72 -5.86 3.30 -25.65
N CYS A 73 -5.21 4.15 -24.85
CA CYS A 73 -3.77 4.44 -24.95
C CYS A 73 -2.97 3.94 -23.74
N ALA A 74 -3.00 4.64 -22.63
CA ALA A 74 -2.22 4.33 -21.45
C ALA A 74 -2.71 3.07 -20.72
N GLY A 75 -4.02 2.83 -20.69
CA GLY A 75 -4.63 1.63 -20.08
C GLY A 75 -4.08 0.35 -20.69
N ARG A 76 -4.05 0.23 -22.02
CA ARG A 76 -3.52 -0.95 -22.72
C ARG A 76 -2.06 -1.24 -22.38
N ILE A 77 -1.22 -0.22 -22.24
CA ILE A 77 0.18 -0.41 -21.86
C ILE A 77 0.28 -0.98 -20.45
N GLY A 78 -0.55 -0.49 -19.55
CA GLY A 78 -0.60 -0.96 -18.18
C GLY A 78 -1.14 -2.38 -18.05
N ASP A 79 -2.19 -2.73 -18.80
CA ASP A 79 -2.77 -4.08 -18.80
C ASP A 79 -1.76 -5.11 -19.32
N ALA A 80 -1.04 -4.78 -20.39
CA ALA A 80 0.01 -5.64 -20.91
C ALA A 80 1.12 -5.88 -19.86
N ALA A 81 1.52 -4.83 -19.14
CA ALA A 81 2.53 -4.96 -18.09
C ALA A 81 2.04 -5.79 -16.89
N ILE A 82 0.77 -5.67 -16.50
CA ILE A 82 0.17 -6.51 -15.44
C ILE A 82 0.13 -7.96 -15.87
N ALA A 83 -0.34 -8.24 -17.09
CA ALA A 83 -0.41 -9.60 -17.63
C ALA A 83 0.96 -10.29 -17.68
N GLU A 84 2.02 -9.55 -18.03
CA GLU A 84 3.39 -10.07 -18.00
C GLU A 84 3.83 -10.49 -16.59
N VAL A 85 3.50 -9.70 -15.57
CA VAL A 85 3.80 -10.00 -14.16
C VAL A 85 3.01 -11.23 -13.70
N GLU A 86 1.72 -11.32 -14.01
CA GLU A 86 0.87 -12.44 -13.64
C GLU A 86 1.33 -13.75 -14.29
N GLN A 87 1.73 -13.71 -15.57
CA GLN A 87 2.27 -14.87 -16.26
C GLN A 87 3.62 -15.34 -15.67
N ALA A 88 4.52 -14.40 -15.36
CA ALA A 88 5.80 -14.72 -14.73
C ALA A 88 5.61 -15.39 -13.36
N ARG A 89 4.60 -14.98 -12.60
CA ARG A 89 4.26 -15.57 -11.31
C ARG A 89 3.68 -16.96 -11.44
N ALA A 90 2.66 -17.11 -12.30
CA ALA A 90 2.07 -18.42 -12.53
C ALA A 90 3.12 -19.46 -12.95
N LYS A 91 4.14 -19.02 -13.72
CA LYS A 91 5.26 -19.87 -14.10
C LYS A 91 6.15 -20.22 -12.89
N ALA A 92 6.48 -19.24 -12.03
CA ALA A 92 7.31 -19.48 -10.86
C ALA A 92 6.62 -20.39 -9.83
N ASP A 93 5.29 -20.20 -9.63
CA ASP A 93 4.49 -21.04 -8.74
C ASP A 93 4.46 -22.50 -9.25
N ALA A 94 4.26 -22.71 -10.55
CA ALA A 94 4.28 -24.04 -11.17
C ALA A 94 5.66 -24.72 -11.08
N GLU A 95 6.75 -23.95 -11.23
CA GLU A 95 8.12 -24.49 -11.07
C GLU A 95 8.42 -24.82 -9.60
N GLY A 96 7.89 -24.04 -8.64
CA GLY A 96 8.03 -24.30 -7.20
C GLY A 96 7.27 -25.55 -6.75
N GLU A 97 6.06 -25.80 -7.24
CA GLU A 97 5.29 -27.02 -6.96
C GLU A 97 6.02 -28.27 -7.49
N CYS A 98 6.57 -28.24 -8.70
CA CYS A 98 7.34 -29.35 -9.26
C CYS A 98 8.64 -29.66 -8.48
N ALA A 99 9.21 -28.69 -7.78
CA ALA A 99 10.41 -28.90 -6.95
C ALA A 99 10.08 -29.56 -5.62
N GLY A 100 8.91 -29.25 -5.04
CA GLY A 100 8.44 -29.83 -3.76
C GLY A 100 8.05 -31.30 -3.85
N GLU A 101 7.62 -31.78 -5.02
CA GLU A 101 7.23 -33.19 -5.24
C GLU A 101 8.44 -34.15 -5.32
N ARG A 102 9.65 -33.66 -5.55
CA ARG A 102 10.85 -34.50 -5.66
C ARG A 102 11.55 -34.80 -4.35
N GLU A 103 11.21 -34.11 -3.26
CA GLU A 103 11.81 -34.34 -1.93
C GLU A 103 11.01 -35.35 -1.06
N GLY A 104 9.87 -35.85 -1.55
CA GLY A 104 8.97 -36.76 -0.82
C GLY A 104 9.22 -38.24 -0.98
N GLU A 105 10.13 -38.68 -1.87
CA GLU A 105 10.38 -40.11 -2.15
C GLU A 105 11.66 -40.59 -1.45
N ILE A 106 11.62 -40.69 -0.12
CA ILE A 106 12.62 -41.44 0.64
C ILE A 106 11.98 -42.77 1.03
N ASP A 107 12.52 -43.77 0.36
CA ASP A 107 12.37 -45.20 0.53
C ASP A 107 12.27 -45.64 2.01
N SER A 108 11.17 -46.32 2.35
CA SER A 108 11.01 -47.00 3.63
C SER A 108 11.16 -48.50 3.41
N PRO A 109 12.09 -49.19 4.09
CA PRO A 109 12.22 -50.63 3.94
C PRO A 109 11.07 -51.37 4.64
N SER A 110 10.51 -52.31 3.89
CA SER A 110 9.54 -53.29 4.31
C SER A 110 10.03 -54.17 5.45
N GLU A 111 9.29 -54.22 6.56
CA GLU A 111 9.31 -55.41 7.43
C GLU A 111 7.90 -56.00 7.59
N ALA A 112 7.78 -57.20 7.08
CA ALA A 112 6.63 -58.05 7.24
C ALA A 112 6.62 -58.70 8.66
N SER A 113 5.49 -58.65 9.34
CA SER A 113 5.13 -59.77 10.22
C SER A 113 3.62 -59.85 10.51
N SER A 114 3.15 -61.02 10.25
CA SER A 114 1.82 -61.57 10.48
C SER A 114 1.31 -61.47 11.93
N ASN A 115 0.02 -61.29 12.21
CA ASN A 115 -0.84 -62.36 12.66
C ASN A 115 -2.28 -61.92 13.06
N ARG A 116 -3.24 -62.61 12.49
CA ARG A 116 -4.48 -63.18 13.02
C ARG A 116 -5.46 -62.38 13.88
N SER A 117 -6.61 -62.19 13.24
CA SER A 117 -7.96 -62.61 13.61
C SER A 117 -8.41 -62.57 15.09
N LYS A 118 -9.52 -61.88 15.32
CA LYS A 118 -10.78 -62.46 15.84
C LYS A 118 -11.92 -61.43 15.82
N THR A 119 -12.99 -61.86 15.16
CA THR A 119 -14.37 -61.39 15.27
C THR A 119 -14.94 -61.56 16.65
N VAL A 120 -15.73 -60.59 17.14
CA VAL A 120 -16.96 -60.87 17.91
C VAL A 120 -17.97 -59.76 17.67
N THR A 121 -19.15 -60.18 17.23
CA THR A 121 -20.41 -59.48 17.19
C THR A 121 -20.95 -59.21 18.58
N ASP A 122 -21.68 -58.11 18.81
CA ASP A 122 -23.11 -58.16 19.17
C ASP A 122 -23.69 -56.74 19.45
N THR A 123 -24.69 -56.44 18.74
CA THR A 123 -26.02 -55.88 19.03
C THR A 123 -26.31 -55.17 20.38
N ASN A 124 -26.88 -53.99 20.42
CA ASN A 124 -28.30 -53.64 20.37
C ASN A 124 -28.66 -52.35 21.14
N HIS A 125 -29.56 -51.59 20.56
CA HIS A 125 -30.64 -50.75 21.09
C HIS A 125 -30.27 -49.48 21.92
N GLY A 126 -30.61 -48.31 21.45
CA GLY A 126 -31.92 -47.73 21.69
C GLY A 126 -31.89 -46.24 21.95
N ALA A 127 -32.58 -45.47 21.16
CA ALA A 127 -33.40 -44.30 21.49
C ALA A 127 -32.79 -42.89 21.58
N SER A 128 -33.24 -42.08 20.64
CA SER A 128 -33.76 -40.70 20.76
C SER A 128 -32.79 -39.51 20.89
N ALA A 129 -32.88 -38.71 19.85
CA ALA A 129 -32.39 -37.35 19.70
C ALA A 129 -33.01 -36.36 20.72
N PRO A 130 -32.46 -35.11 20.84
CA PRO A 130 -32.51 -34.19 19.73
C PRO A 130 -31.24 -33.32 19.50
N ALA A 131 -31.29 -32.75 18.30
CA ALA A 131 -30.39 -31.82 17.69
C ALA A 131 -29.81 -30.72 18.57
N SER A 132 -28.49 -30.59 18.51
CA SER A 132 -27.84 -29.30 18.60
C SER A 132 -26.67 -29.31 17.62
N ALA A 133 -26.81 -28.49 16.59
CA ALA A 133 -25.85 -28.29 15.53
C ALA A 133 -24.60 -27.62 16.10
N LEU A 134 -23.56 -28.39 16.38
CA LEU A 134 -22.21 -27.88 16.49
C LEU A 134 -21.59 -27.85 15.10
N LEU A 135 -21.62 -26.67 14.50
CA LEU A 135 -20.82 -26.32 13.37
C LEU A 135 -19.35 -26.63 13.70
N SER A 136 -18.84 -27.71 13.18
CA SER A 136 -17.43 -27.96 13.05
C SER A 136 -16.86 -26.88 12.16
N ALA A 137 -16.32 -25.82 12.74
CA ALA A 137 -15.49 -24.87 12.03
C ALA A 137 -14.24 -25.62 11.55
N SER A 138 -14.33 -26.11 10.33
CA SER A 138 -13.16 -26.43 9.53
C SER A 138 -12.33 -25.15 9.46
N THR A 139 -11.25 -25.09 10.20
CA THR A 139 -10.20 -24.09 10.00
C THR A 139 -9.52 -24.39 8.68
N ALA A 140 -10.23 -24.12 7.59
CA ALA A 140 -9.59 -23.86 6.33
C ALA A 140 -8.76 -22.59 6.57
N ASN A 141 -7.48 -22.80 6.70
CA ASN A 141 -6.47 -21.75 6.65
C ASN A 141 -6.54 -21.13 5.26
N SER A 142 -7.53 -20.28 5.04
CA SER A 142 -7.59 -19.41 3.87
C SER A 142 -6.50 -18.39 4.10
N ALA A 143 -5.28 -18.74 3.68
CA ALA A 143 -4.26 -17.77 3.42
C ALA A 143 -4.91 -16.75 2.46
N ALA A 144 -5.23 -15.57 2.99
CA ALA A 144 -5.61 -14.45 2.17
C ALA A 144 -4.57 -14.37 1.05
N PRO A 145 -4.97 -14.18 -0.22
CA PRO A 145 -4.01 -14.11 -1.31
C PRO A 145 -2.99 -13.05 -0.89
N ARG A 146 -1.73 -13.46 -0.72
CA ARG A 146 -0.63 -12.54 -0.52
C ARG A 146 -0.80 -11.48 -1.60
N ALA A 147 -1.06 -10.24 -1.20
CA ALA A 147 -1.08 -9.11 -2.12
C ALA A 147 0.35 -9.01 -2.64
N ALA A 148 0.56 -9.70 -3.73
CA ALA A 148 1.88 -9.84 -4.26
C ALA A 148 2.23 -8.55 -4.94
N VAL A 149 3.38 -8.07 -4.61
CA VAL A 149 4.00 -6.89 -5.19
C VAL A 149 3.86 -6.94 -6.70
N LEU A 150 3.09 -6.02 -7.26
CA LEU A 150 3.03 -5.77 -8.69
C LEU A 150 4.32 -5.05 -9.07
N SER A 151 5.42 -5.80 -9.18
CA SER A 151 6.69 -5.29 -9.68
C SER A 151 6.58 -5.15 -11.20
N VAL A 152 5.89 -4.11 -11.65
CA VAL A 152 5.85 -3.75 -13.07
C VAL A 152 7.21 -3.23 -13.48
N ASP A 153 7.71 -3.67 -14.63
CA ASP A 153 8.94 -3.17 -15.23
C ASP A 153 8.92 -1.62 -15.27
N PRO A 154 9.93 -0.94 -14.71
CA PRO A 154 10.01 0.51 -14.68
C PRO A 154 9.86 1.17 -16.06
N ALA A 155 10.38 0.57 -17.13
CA ALA A 155 10.25 1.07 -18.49
C ALA A 155 8.80 0.98 -18.99
N ARG A 156 8.07 -0.08 -18.67
CA ARG A 156 6.64 -0.24 -18.97
C ARG A 156 5.80 0.77 -18.21
N ARG A 157 6.13 0.99 -16.93
CA ARG A 157 5.47 2.01 -16.10
C ARG A 157 5.69 3.41 -16.68
N GLU A 158 6.92 3.74 -17.06
CA GLU A 158 7.25 5.02 -17.67
C GLU A 158 6.50 5.21 -19.00
N ALA A 159 6.49 4.21 -19.87
CA ALA A 159 5.77 4.27 -21.16
C ALA A 159 4.27 4.54 -20.98
N ARG A 160 3.63 3.86 -19.99
CA ARG A 160 2.22 4.13 -19.63
C ARG A 160 2.05 5.57 -19.14
N CYS A 161 2.90 6.04 -18.24
CA CYS A 161 2.83 7.38 -17.68
C CYS A 161 3.05 8.44 -18.76
N ARG A 162 4.00 8.22 -19.67
CA ARG A 162 4.24 9.09 -20.85
C ARG A 162 2.98 9.22 -21.72
N ALA A 163 2.34 8.09 -22.05
CA ALA A 163 1.09 8.10 -22.81
C ALA A 163 -0.04 8.87 -22.09
N CYS A 164 -0.11 8.72 -20.76
CA CYS A 164 -1.06 9.46 -19.93
C CYS A 164 -0.79 10.97 -19.91
N TYR A 165 0.46 11.40 -19.74
CA TYR A 165 0.82 12.83 -19.77
C TYR A 165 0.54 13.43 -21.12
N ARG A 166 0.91 12.73 -22.20
CA ARG A 166 0.65 13.13 -23.58
C ARG A 166 -0.82 13.41 -23.81
N LEU A 167 -1.71 12.46 -23.50
CA LEU A 167 -3.15 12.62 -23.66
C LEU A 167 -3.68 13.89 -22.97
N ARG A 168 -3.24 14.14 -21.76
CA ARG A 168 -3.73 15.27 -20.94
C ARG A 168 -3.16 16.61 -21.43
N LEU A 169 -1.91 16.63 -21.86
CA LEU A 169 -1.26 17.84 -22.33
C LEU A 169 -1.68 18.20 -23.77
N GLU A 170 -1.98 17.23 -24.62
CA GLU A 170 -2.61 17.48 -25.96
C GLU A 170 -4.00 18.09 -25.81
N GLU A 171 -4.80 17.60 -24.84
CA GLU A 171 -6.09 18.22 -24.57
C GLU A 171 -5.94 19.66 -24.03
N THR A 172 -4.94 19.88 -23.17
CA THR A 172 -4.64 21.22 -22.63
C THR A 172 -4.19 22.19 -23.72
N GLU A 173 -3.29 21.75 -24.59
CA GLU A 173 -2.77 22.50 -25.70
C GLU A 173 -3.88 22.90 -26.69
N ARG A 174 -4.75 21.96 -27.06
CA ARG A 174 -5.89 22.20 -27.93
C ARG A 174 -6.76 23.36 -27.41
N VAL A 175 -7.12 23.29 -26.11
CA VAL A 175 -7.94 24.32 -25.45
C VAL A 175 -7.17 25.64 -25.31
N ALA A 176 -5.87 25.59 -25.06
CA ALA A 176 -5.03 26.79 -25.01
C ALA A 176 -5.03 27.53 -26.35
N ALA A 177 -4.83 26.84 -27.47
CA ALA A 177 -4.86 27.40 -28.79
C ALA A 177 -6.24 27.97 -29.13
N GLU A 178 -7.32 27.23 -28.87
CA GLU A 178 -8.70 27.66 -29.14
C GLU A 178 -9.10 28.92 -28.38
N ARG A 179 -8.60 29.08 -27.14
CA ARG A 179 -8.96 30.21 -26.25
C ARG A 179 -7.93 31.35 -26.22
N GLY A 180 -6.90 31.26 -27.04
CA GLY A 180 -5.89 32.32 -27.19
C GLY A 180 -4.99 32.48 -25.97
N PHE A 181 -4.64 31.36 -25.28
CA PHE A 181 -3.57 31.35 -24.29
C PHE A 181 -2.21 31.42 -25.00
N GLU A 182 -1.26 32.09 -24.37
CA GLU A 182 0.09 32.29 -24.89
C GLU A 182 1.05 31.16 -24.54
N GLY A 183 0.67 30.36 -23.52
CA GLY A 183 1.47 29.23 -23.07
C GLY A 183 0.67 28.18 -22.28
N ILE A 184 1.29 27.02 -22.15
CA ILE A 184 0.78 25.93 -21.32
C ILE A 184 1.82 25.50 -20.26
N GLY A 185 1.34 25.06 -19.09
CA GLY A 185 2.12 24.47 -18.05
C GLY A 185 1.37 23.33 -17.37
N THR A 186 1.98 22.72 -16.36
CA THR A 186 1.34 21.65 -15.59
C THR A 186 1.77 21.61 -14.14
N THR A 187 0.88 21.18 -13.24
CA THR A 187 1.18 20.92 -11.84
C THR A 187 1.71 19.50 -11.57
N LEU A 188 1.87 18.68 -12.60
CA LEU A 188 2.31 17.29 -12.47
C LEU A 188 3.72 17.15 -11.88
N SER A 189 4.59 18.12 -12.13
CA SER A 189 5.98 18.14 -11.67
C SER A 189 6.16 18.43 -10.17
N VAL A 190 5.05 18.65 -9.42
CA VAL A 190 5.11 18.80 -7.95
C VAL A 190 5.41 17.47 -7.25
N SER A 191 4.84 16.38 -7.75
CA SER A 191 4.95 15.07 -7.09
C SER A 191 6.28 14.40 -7.39
N PRO A 192 7.05 13.98 -6.35
CA PRO A 192 8.30 13.24 -6.54
C PRO A 192 8.11 11.84 -7.12
N TYR A 193 6.86 11.36 -7.18
CA TYR A 193 6.50 10.05 -7.72
C TYR A 193 6.19 10.07 -9.22
N GLN A 194 6.30 11.25 -9.85
CA GLN A 194 6.06 11.42 -11.28
C GLN A 194 7.39 11.49 -12.06
N TYR A 195 7.35 11.15 -13.34
CA TYR A 195 8.51 11.18 -14.23
C TYR A 195 8.73 12.61 -14.74
N THR A 196 9.40 13.44 -13.94
CA THR A 196 9.54 14.89 -14.16
C THR A 196 10.16 15.23 -15.53
N GLN A 197 11.18 14.47 -15.97
CA GLN A 197 11.80 14.69 -17.26
C GLN A 197 10.82 14.35 -18.40
N VAL A 198 10.07 13.28 -18.28
CA VAL A 198 9.04 12.90 -19.27
C VAL A 198 7.93 13.96 -19.36
N ILE A 199 7.53 14.53 -18.21
CA ILE A 199 6.54 15.61 -18.16
C ILE A 199 7.07 16.83 -18.92
N ARG A 200 8.33 17.22 -18.73
CA ARG A 200 8.96 18.32 -19.45
C ARG A 200 8.88 18.10 -20.96
N GLU A 201 9.32 16.93 -21.42
CA GLU A 201 9.31 16.58 -22.84
C GLU A 201 7.90 16.65 -23.46
N GLU A 202 6.88 16.17 -22.72
CA GLU A 202 5.51 16.21 -23.21
C GLU A 202 4.88 17.62 -23.17
N VAL A 203 5.27 18.50 -22.22
CA VAL A 203 4.87 19.92 -22.22
C VAL A 203 5.49 20.65 -23.42
N GLU A 204 6.80 20.48 -23.63
CA GLU A 204 7.52 21.08 -24.75
C GLU A 204 6.95 20.61 -26.10
N ARG A 205 6.65 19.31 -26.23
CA ARG A 205 6.05 18.73 -27.41
C ARG A 205 4.65 19.33 -27.70
N ALA A 206 3.77 19.36 -26.69
CA ALA A 206 2.42 19.88 -26.83
C ALA A 206 2.43 21.37 -27.18
N ALA A 207 3.23 22.18 -26.49
CA ALA A 207 3.36 23.62 -26.77
C ALA A 207 3.87 23.87 -28.18
N ALA A 208 4.85 23.09 -28.67
CA ALA A 208 5.38 23.21 -30.03
C ALA A 208 4.32 22.91 -31.12
N GLN A 209 3.42 21.94 -30.86
CA GLN A 209 2.33 21.63 -31.79
C GLN A 209 1.35 22.80 -31.99
N ALA A 210 1.05 23.52 -30.92
CA ALA A 210 0.17 24.68 -30.97
C ALA A 210 0.90 26.00 -31.32
N GLY A 211 2.22 25.99 -31.36
CA GLY A 211 3.00 27.23 -31.60
C GLY A 211 2.93 28.21 -30.41
N ILE A 212 2.74 27.75 -29.20
CA ILE A 212 2.67 28.51 -27.94
C ILE A 212 3.85 28.22 -27.03
N ALA A 213 4.03 28.98 -25.95
CA ALA A 213 5.16 28.85 -25.07
C ALA A 213 5.01 27.63 -24.13
N PRO A 214 6.04 26.75 -24.01
CA PRO A 214 6.08 25.78 -22.91
C PRO A 214 6.50 26.48 -21.62
N VAL A 215 5.71 26.32 -20.56
CA VAL A 215 6.06 26.79 -19.21
C VAL A 215 6.23 25.56 -18.33
N PHE A 216 7.48 25.14 -18.18
CA PHE A 216 7.83 24.00 -17.34
C PHE A 216 8.76 24.44 -16.24
N GLU A 217 8.39 24.08 -15.00
CA GLU A 217 9.23 24.22 -13.84
C GLU A 217 9.18 22.90 -13.01
N ASP A 218 10.30 22.56 -12.38
CA ASP A 218 10.37 21.43 -11.46
C ASP A 218 9.92 21.88 -10.07
N PHE A 219 8.66 21.60 -9.73
CA PHE A 219 8.08 21.99 -8.46
C PHE A 219 8.30 20.97 -7.33
N ARG A 220 9.07 19.89 -7.53
CA ARG A 220 9.36 18.90 -6.48
C ARG A 220 10.00 19.49 -5.21
N PRO A 221 10.86 20.51 -5.26
CA PRO A 221 11.38 21.18 -4.06
C PRO A 221 10.28 21.74 -3.14
N TYR A 222 9.10 22.01 -3.67
CA TYR A 222 7.96 22.59 -2.94
C TYR A 222 6.91 21.54 -2.54
N TYR A 223 7.19 20.24 -2.71
CA TYR A 223 6.24 19.18 -2.43
C TYR A 223 5.83 19.12 -0.96
N ASP A 224 6.79 19.27 -0.05
CA ASP A 224 6.52 19.22 1.39
C ASP A 224 5.71 20.44 1.85
N GLU A 225 5.99 21.61 1.29
CA GLU A 225 5.23 22.84 1.52
C GLU A 225 3.79 22.71 1.05
N ALA A 226 3.58 22.30 -0.21
CA ALA A 226 2.24 22.03 -0.75
C ALA A 226 1.49 20.98 0.07
N THR A 227 2.21 19.97 0.57
CA THR A 227 1.66 18.94 1.44
C THR A 227 1.21 19.50 2.79
N ARG A 228 2.01 20.37 3.41
CA ARG A 228 1.70 21.02 4.69
C ARG A 228 0.50 21.95 4.53
N GLU A 229 0.53 22.86 3.57
CA GLU A 229 -0.54 23.82 3.29
C GLU A 229 -1.86 23.12 2.96
N SER A 230 -1.83 22.07 2.15
CA SER A 230 -3.06 21.30 1.82
C SER A 230 -3.71 20.66 3.05
N ARG A 231 -2.93 20.30 4.08
CA ARG A 231 -3.45 19.79 5.36
C ARG A 231 -4.06 20.90 6.21
N GLU A 232 -3.40 22.04 6.28
CA GLU A 232 -3.88 23.22 7.00
C GLU A 232 -5.21 23.73 6.43
N LEU A 233 -5.35 23.67 5.10
CA LEU A 233 -6.58 24.00 4.38
C LEU A 233 -7.64 22.88 4.42
N GLY A 234 -7.37 21.72 5.03
CA GLY A 234 -8.31 20.60 5.10
C GLY A 234 -8.68 19.99 3.73
N MET A 235 -7.81 20.14 2.74
CA MET A 235 -8.07 19.64 1.38
C MET A 235 -8.11 18.12 1.32
N TYR A 236 -8.98 17.58 0.47
CA TYR A 236 -8.92 16.17 0.09
C TYR A 236 -7.58 15.84 -0.57
N ARG A 237 -6.92 14.79 -0.08
CA ARG A 237 -5.60 14.34 -0.54
C ARG A 237 -5.65 12.88 -0.94
N GLN A 238 -5.30 12.64 -2.17
CA GLN A 238 -5.16 11.28 -2.72
C GLN A 238 -3.80 10.66 -2.38
N ASN A 239 -3.74 9.34 -2.38
CA ASN A 239 -2.54 8.56 -2.13
C ASN A 239 -2.04 7.76 -3.35
N PHE A 240 -2.58 8.05 -4.54
CA PHE A 240 -2.20 7.45 -5.82
C PHE A 240 -2.34 8.48 -6.94
N CYS A 241 -1.76 8.20 -8.11
CA CYS A 241 -1.75 9.14 -9.24
C CYS A 241 -3.16 9.44 -9.78
N GLY A 242 -4.07 8.48 -9.70
CA GLY A 242 -5.46 8.58 -10.16
C GLY A 242 -5.87 7.49 -11.13
N CYS A 243 -4.96 6.92 -11.91
CA CYS A 243 -5.34 5.83 -12.80
C CYS A 243 -5.50 4.50 -12.04
N ARG A 244 -6.39 3.64 -12.53
CA ARG A 244 -6.69 2.35 -11.91
C ARG A 244 -5.44 1.49 -11.67
N ILE A 245 -4.47 1.57 -12.58
CA ILE A 245 -3.22 0.81 -12.46
C ILE A 245 -2.35 1.38 -11.33
N SER A 246 -2.26 2.69 -11.18
CA SER A 246 -1.53 3.30 -10.07
C SER A 246 -2.21 3.05 -8.72
N ASP A 247 -3.50 2.82 -8.66
CA ASP A 247 -4.17 2.40 -7.44
C ASP A 247 -3.80 0.96 -7.06
N LEU A 248 -3.77 0.04 -8.02
CA LEU A 248 -3.29 -1.33 -7.81
C LEU A 248 -1.82 -1.34 -7.34
N GLU A 249 -0.95 -0.57 -8.01
CA GLU A 249 0.46 -0.42 -7.61
C GLU A 249 0.59 0.11 -6.18
N ALA A 250 -0.14 1.18 -5.86
CA ALA A 250 -0.12 1.78 -4.53
C ALA A 250 -0.74 0.84 -3.45
N ALA A 251 -1.74 0.04 -3.80
CA ALA A 251 -2.31 -0.96 -2.90
C ALA A 251 -1.28 -2.06 -2.59
N ALA A 252 -0.57 -2.55 -3.61
CA ALA A 252 0.49 -3.55 -3.45
C ALA A 252 1.64 -3.03 -2.59
N GLU A 253 2.12 -1.81 -2.83
CA GLU A 253 3.16 -1.17 -2.02
C GLU A 253 2.72 -0.98 -0.54
N ARG A 254 1.45 -0.62 -0.33
CA ARG A 254 0.90 -0.49 1.05
C ARG A 254 0.85 -1.83 1.77
N ALA A 255 0.47 -2.90 1.06
CA ALA A 255 0.43 -4.25 1.61
C ALA A 255 1.83 -4.72 2.00
N GLU A 256 2.81 -4.57 1.12
CA GLU A 256 4.21 -4.92 1.38
C GLU A 256 4.79 -4.17 2.59
N ARG A 257 4.60 -2.85 2.65
CA ARG A 257 5.04 -2.05 3.81
C ARG A 257 4.37 -2.49 5.11
N LYS A 258 3.10 -2.91 5.05
CA LYS A 258 2.40 -3.44 6.21
C LYS A 258 3.00 -4.76 6.68
N GLU A 259 3.32 -5.67 5.74
CA GLU A 259 3.97 -6.94 6.05
C GLU A 259 5.39 -6.73 6.62
N GLN A 260 6.19 -5.85 6.01
CA GLN A 260 7.53 -5.51 6.51
C GLN A 260 7.47 -4.93 7.93
N ARG A 261 6.53 -4.03 8.21
CA ARG A 261 6.32 -3.48 9.56
C ARG A 261 5.86 -4.55 10.56
N ALA A 262 5.01 -5.47 10.13
CA ALA A 262 4.55 -6.56 10.97
C ALA A 262 5.70 -7.54 11.29
N ALA A 263 6.51 -7.88 10.30
CA ALA A 263 7.69 -8.72 10.46
C ALA A 263 8.74 -8.07 11.37
N ALA A 264 9.04 -6.77 11.18
CA ALA A 264 9.96 -6.02 12.04
C ALA A 264 9.48 -5.99 13.50
N LYS A 265 8.18 -5.73 13.72
CA LYS A 265 7.58 -5.75 15.06
C LYS A 265 7.58 -7.15 15.69
N ALA A 266 7.42 -8.20 14.88
CA ALA A 266 7.50 -9.58 15.37
C ALA A 266 8.94 -9.95 15.78
N ALA A 267 9.94 -9.54 14.98
CA ALA A 267 11.36 -9.73 15.29
C ALA A 267 11.77 -9.00 16.59
N GLU A 268 11.32 -7.73 16.74
CA GLU A 268 11.55 -6.96 17.97
C GLU A 268 10.91 -7.63 19.20
N ARG A 269 9.67 -8.12 19.07
CA ARG A 269 9.00 -8.85 20.14
C ARG A 269 9.72 -10.16 20.49
N ALA A 270 10.25 -10.87 19.50
CA ALA A 270 11.03 -12.08 19.71
C ALA A 270 12.35 -11.78 20.43
N ALA A 271 13.09 -10.75 19.99
CA ALA A 271 14.32 -10.32 20.65
C ALA A 271 14.12 -9.98 22.13
N HIS A 272 13.05 -9.29 22.47
CA HIS A 272 12.72 -8.96 23.87
C HIS A 272 12.04 -10.10 24.65
N ALA A 273 11.65 -11.21 24.01
CA ALA A 273 11.04 -12.34 24.69
C ALA A 273 12.04 -13.08 25.59
N ASP A 274 13.26 -13.27 25.09
CA ASP A 274 14.33 -13.95 25.82
C ASP A 274 14.79 -13.15 27.03
N GLU A 275 14.91 -11.81 26.90
CA GLU A 275 15.23 -10.92 28.03
C GLU A 275 14.16 -11.01 29.14
N ARG A 276 12.88 -10.95 28.75
CA ARG A 276 11.77 -11.07 29.71
C ARG A 276 11.75 -12.43 30.39
N ALA A 277 11.99 -13.50 29.64
CA ALA A 277 12.07 -14.84 30.21
C ALA A 277 13.23 -14.99 31.20
N ALA A 278 14.39 -14.41 30.88
CA ALA A 278 15.54 -14.39 31.78
C ALA A 278 15.28 -13.57 33.05
N GLU A 279 14.66 -12.40 32.96
CA GLU A 279 14.26 -11.61 34.13
C GLU A 279 13.23 -12.33 35.01
N GLU A 280 12.26 -13.00 34.42
CA GLU A 280 11.22 -13.72 35.11
C GLU A 280 11.82 -14.93 35.85
N ALA A 281 12.74 -15.65 35.20
CA ALA A 281 13.50 -16.75 35.82
C ALA A 281 14.37 -16.26 37.01
N ALA A 282 15.05 -15.10 36.84
CA ALA A 282 15.83 -14.52 37.93
C ALA A 282 14.97 -14.09 39.11
N ARG A 283 13.82 -13.48 38.87
CA ARG A 283 12.84 -13.11 39.92
C ARG A 283 12.29 -14.35 40.64
N ALA A 284 11.99 -15.43 39.90
CA ALA A 284 11.54 -16.69 40.47
C ALA A 284 12.63 -17.37 41.36
N ALA A 285 13.88 -17.39 40.89
CA ALA A 285 15.03 -17.89 41.63
C ALA A 285 15.24 -17.13 42.95
N HIS A 286 15.24 -15.81 42.92
CA HIS A 286 15.38 -14.96 44.10
C HIS A 286 14.24 -15.19 45.12
N LYS A 287 13.00 -15.32 44.62
CA LYS A 287 11.85 -15.67 45.50
C LYS A 287 11.99 -17.02 46.15
N ALA A 288 12.48 -18.02 45.43
CA ALA A 288 12.71 -19.36 45.96
C ALA A 288 13.82 -19.37 47.03
N GLU A 289 14.91 -18.66 46.79
CA GLU A 289 16.01 -18.50 47.72
C GLU A 289 15.56 -17.84 49.03
N ARG A 290 14.78 -16.78 48.94
CA ARG A 290 14.20 -16.07 50.08
C ARG A 290 13.28 -16.98 50.89
N ALA A 291 12.41 -17.74 50.22
CA ALA A 291 11.53 -18.74 50.90
C ALA A 291 12.32 -19.85 51.60
N ALA A 292 13.41 -20.33 50.98
CA ALA A 292 14.30 -21.29 51.59
C ALA A 292 15.01 -20.75 52.86
N TYR A 293 15.47 -19.50 52.79
CA TYR A 293 16.06 -18.80 53.94
C TYR A 293 15.07 -18.63 55.07
N ASP A 294 13.84 -18.19 54.82
CA ASP A 294 12.80 -18.00 55.82
C ASP A 294 12.41 -19.34 56.46
N LYS A 295 12.31 -20.42 55.69
CA LYS A 295 12.09 -21.78 56.19
C LYS A 295 13.21 -22.25 57.13
N LYS A 296 14.48 -21.96 56.77
CA LYS A 296 15.65 -22.26 57.59
C LYS A 296 15.62 -21.48 58.90
N GLN A 297 15.25 -20.21 58.88
CA GLN A 297 15.13 -19.40 60.10
C GLN A 297 13.97 -19.83 60.98
N ALA A 298 12.83 -20.17 60.39
CA ALA A 298 11.69 -20.72 61.14
C ALA A 298 12.05 -22.03 61.85
N ARG A 299 12.77 -22.92 61.16
CA ARG A 299 13.26 -24.19 61.78
C ARG A 299 14.24 -23.93 62.93
N LYS A 300 15.18 -22.97 62.78
CA LYS A 300 16.10 -22.57 63.88
C LYS A 300 15.33 -22.05 65.09
N ARG A 301 14.33 -21.20 64.88
CA ARG A 301 13.49 -20.63 65.97
C ARG A 301 12.69 -21.73 66.67
N ALA A 302 12.14 -22.68 65.91
CA ALA A 302 11.40 -23.81 66.48
C ALA A 302 12.29 -24.71 67.39
N ILE A 303 13.53 -25.01 66.91
CA ILE A 303 14.49 -25.81 67.73
C ILE A 303 14.89 -25.04 69.00
N GLN A 304 15.19 -23.74 68.94
CA GLN A 304 15.51 -22.88 70.04
C GLN A 304 14.35 -22.85 71.11
N LYS A 305 13.11 -22.76 70.60
CA LYS A 305 11.92 -22.80 71.46
C LYS A 305 11.78 -24.12 72.15
N ALA A 306 11.91 -25.25 71.44
CA ALA A 306 11.84 -26.60 72.03
C ALA A 306 12.94 -26.83 73.08
N LEU A 307 14.17 -26.37 72.84
CA LEU A 307 15.26 -26.46 73.84
C LEU A 307 15.00 -25.65 75.10
N ARG A 308 14.35 -24.51 75.03
CA ARG A 308 13.94 -23.67 76.16
C ARG A 308 12.82 -24.31 76.99
N GLU A 309 11.94 -25.05 76.33
CA GLU A 309 10.82 -25.78 77.01
C GLU A 309 11.29 -27.05 77.72
N GLN A 310 12.36 -27.71 77.27
CA GLN A 310 12.96 -28.84 77.84
C GLN A 310 13.94 -28.53 79.02
N GLY A 311 14.35 -27.29 79.14
CA GLY A 311 15.27 -26.85 80.20
C GLY A 311 14.59 -26.16 81.38
N LYS A 312 13.25 -26.31 81.49
CA LYS A 312 12.42 -25.97 82.63
C LYS A 312 11.93 -27.25 83.30
#